data_58fa03aadf283d9e0adf248fea2e94ab
#
_entry.id   58fa03aadf283d9e0adf248fea2e94ab
#
_cell.length_a   1.000
_cell.length_b   1.000
_cell.length_c   1.000
_cell.angle_alpha   90.00
_cell.angle_beta   90.00
_cell.angle_gamma   90.00
#
_symmetry.space_group_name_H-M   'P 1'
#
loop_
_entity.id
_entity.type
_entity.pdbx_description
1 polymer ?
#
loop_
_entity_poly.entity_id
_entity_poly.type
_entity_poly.pdbx_seq_one_letter_code
_entity_poly.pdbx_strand_id
1 'polypeptide(L)'
;AQNAPQVSYFPLQNVKLLDSPFLQAQQTDLHYILALDPDRLLAPFLREAGLQPKAPSYTNWENTGLDGHIGGHYLSALSMMYAATGDTAVYNRLNYMLNELNRAQQTVGTGFIGGTPGSLQLWKDIKAGKIRAGGFDLNGKWVPLYNIHKTYTGLRDAYIYAGSDLARQMLIAFTDWMIDIT
;
A
#
# COMPACT_ATOMS: atom_id res chain seq x y z
N ALA A 1 -8.66 -32.93 26.00
CA ALA A 1 -8.33 -31.47 26.00
C ALA A 1 -9.60 -30.74 25.60
N GLN A 2 -10.18 -29.94 26.51
CA GLN A 2 -11.28 -29.03 26.16
C GLN A 2 -10.72 -27.98 25.22
N ASN A 3 -11.29 -27.88 24.00
CA ASN A 3 -10.97 -26.77 23.12
C ASN A 3 -11.40 -25.48 23.81
N ALA A 4 -10.46 -24.58 24.08
CA ALA A 4 -10.76 -23.25 24.56
C ALA A 4 -11.74 -22.57 23.57
N PRO A 5 -12.73 -21.80 24.03
CA PRO A 5 -13.67 -21.13 23.13
C PRO A 5 -12.88 -20.22 22.19
N GLN A 6 -13.06 -20.46 20.89
CA GLN A 6 -12.39 -19.66 19.86
C GLN A 6 -13.13 -18.32 19.76
N VAL A 7 -12.50 -17.26 20.25
CA VAL A 7 -13.01 -15.89 20.11
C VAL A 7 -12.63 -15.37 18.73
N SER A 8 -13.61 -14.87 17.98
CA SER A 8 -13.39 -14.22 16.68
C SER A 8 -14.07 -12.86 16.63
N TYR A 9 -13.51 -11.95 15.84
CA TYR A 9 -14.15 -10.66 15.59
C TYR A 9 -15.25 -10.80 14.54
N PHE A 10 -16.28 -9.95 14.63
CA PHE A 10 -17.21 -9.79 13.53
C PHE A 10 -16.47 -9.22 12.31
N PRO A 11 -16.77 -9.71 11.09
CA PRO A 11 -16.28 -9.09 9.88
C PRO A 11 -16.70 -7.61 9.81
N LEU A 12 -15.81 -6.73 9.37
CA LEU A 12 -16.06 -5.29 9.36
C LEU A 12 -17.33 -4.90 8.57
N GLN A 13 -17.62 -5.62 7.49
CA GLN A 13 -18.82 -5.42 6.69
C GLN A 13 -20.15 -5.72 7.44
N ASN A 14 -20.07 -6.45 8.54
CA ASN A 14 -21.24 -6.80 9.37
C ASN A 14 -21.45 -5.81 10.53
N VAL A 15 -20.58 -4.82 10.68
CA VAL A 15 -20.65 -3.79 11.70
C VAL A 15 -21.07 -2.46 11.06
N LYS A 16 -22.19 -1.90 11.52
CA LYS A 16 -22.70 -0.63 11.00
C LYS A 16 -22.80 0.40 12.12
N LEU A 17 -22.31 1.59 11.84
CA LEU A 17 -22.46 2.73 12.75
C LEU A 17 -23.90 3.25 12.64
N LEU A 18 -24.51 3.49 13.79
CA LEU A 18 -25.80 4.16 13.89
C LEU A 18 -25.59 5.69 13.87
N ASP A 19 -26.69 6.44 13.74
CA ASP A 19 -26.64 7.91 13.77
C ASP A 19 -25.97 8.41 15.06
N SER A 20 -24.83 9.08 14.87
CA SER A 20 -23.92 9.42 15.95
C SER A 20 -22.75 10.27 15.45
N PRO A 21 -21.98 10.92 16.33
CA PRO A 21 -20.73 11.57 15.95
C PRO A 21 -19.71 10.64 15.26
N PHE A 22 -19.77 9.34 15.56
CA PHE A 22 -18.89 8.34 14.91
C PHE A 22 -19.28 8.12 13.45
N LEU A 23 -20.58 8.04 13.12
CA LEU A 23 -21.03 7.97 11.74
C LEU A 23 -20.67 9.25 10.96
N GLN A 24 -20.80 10.42 11.59
CA GLN A 24 -20.39 11.70 10.98
C GLN A 24 -18.88 11.73 10.70
N ALA A 25 -18.06 11.22 11.63
CA ALA A 25 -16.62 11.12 11.44
C ALA A 25 -16.28 10.17 10.27
N GLN A 26 -16.94 9.02 10.17
CA GLN A 26 -16.76 8.08 9.04
C GLN A 26 -17.11 8.75 7.70
N GLN A 27 -18.21 9.51 7.63
CA GLN A 27 -18.60 10.22 6.42
C GLN A 27 -17.59 11.32 6.04
N THR A 28 -17.08 12.05 7.03
CA THR A 28 -16.04 13.05 6.81
C THR A 28 -14.76 12.42 6.27
N ASP A 29 -14.35 11.29 6.84
CA ASP A 29 -13.17 10.54 6.40
C ASP A 29 -13.35 9.97 4.99
N LEU A 30 -14.54 9.44 4.67
CA LEU A 30 -14.86 8.99 3.31
C LEU A 30 -14.70 10.12 2.28
N HIS A 31 -15.24 11.30 2.56
CA HIS A 31 -15.08 12.46 1.68
C HIS A 31 -13.60 12.86 1.53
N TYR A 32 -12.84 12.86 2.63
CA TYR A 32 -11.42 13.19 2.61
C TYR A 32 -10.62 12.19 1.76
N ILE A 33 -10.84 10.89 1.98
CA ILE A 33 -10.17 9.82 1.21
C ILE A 33 -10.44 9.97 -0.29
N LEU A 34 -11.69 10.25 -0.68
CA LEU A 34 -12.06 10.44 -2.09
C LEU A 34 -11.56 11.77 -2.68
N ALA A 35 -11.29 12.79 -1.86
CA ALA A 35 -10.71 14.05 -2.29
C ALA A 35 -9.22 13.97 -2.62
N LEU A 36 -8.52 12.95 -2.13
CA LEU A 36 -7.11 12.73 -2.49
C LEU A 36 -6.99 12.34 -3.97
N ASP A 37 -5.98 12.92 -4.63
CA ASP A 37 -5.66 12.60 -6.02
C ASP A 37 -4.83 11.31 -6.09
N PRO A 38 -5.35 10.22 -6.65
CA PRO A 38 -4.65 8.94 -6.72
C PRO A 38 -3.42 8.99 -7.61
N ASP A 39 -3.41 9.80 -8.67
CA ASP A 39 -2.28 9.89 -9.58
C ASP A 39 -1.06 10.52 -8.91
N ARG A 40 -1.29 11.42 -7.95
CA ARG A 40 -0.22 11.98 -7.14
C ARG A 40 0.36 10.97 -6.15
N LEU A 41 -0.49 10.07 -5.60
CA LEU A 41 -0.05 8.99 -4.71
C LEU A 41 0.65 7.86 -5.48
N LEU A 42 0.28 7.65 -6.73
CA LEU A 42 0.90 6.66 -7.62
C LEU A 42 2.22 7.14 -8.23
N ALA A 43 2.44 8.45 -8.30
CA ALA A 43 3.59 9.03 -8.97
C ALA A 43 4.95 8.48 -8.51
N PRO A 44 5.23 8.26 -7.22
CA PRO A 44 6.48 7.66 -6.76
C PRO A 44 6.71 6.26 -7.33
N PHE A 45 5.68 5.41 -7.32
CA PHE A 45 5.76 4.03 -7.80
C PHE A 45 5.98 3.96 -9.31
N LEU A 46 5.27 4.79 -10.07
CA LEU A 46 5.42 4.84 -11.52
C LEU A 46 6.83 5.33 -11.90
N ARG A 47 7.31 6.39 -11.24
CA ARG A 47 8.67 6.91 -11.45
C ARG A 47 9.73 5.85 -11.17
N GLU A 48 9.65 5.16 -10.04
CA GLU A 48 10.62 4.12 -9.68
C GLU A 48 10.57 2.91 -10.62
N ALA A 49 9.40 2.58 -11.16
CA ALA A 49 9.26 1.57 -12.20
C ALA A 49 9.73 2.02 -13.61
N GLY A 50 10.20 3.26 -13.78
CA GLY A 50 10.59 3.81 -15.07
C GLY A 50 9.41 4.22 -15.95
N LEU A 51 8.22 4.33 -15.39
CA LEU A 51 7.01 4.79 -16.07
C LEU A 51 6.82 6.30 -15.87
N GLN A 52 6.18 6.94 -16.84
CA GLN A 52 5.81 8.36 -16.73
C GLN A 52 4.66 8.53 -15.73
N PRO A 53 4.83 9.27 -14.62
CA PRO A 53 3.74 9.64 -13.74
C PRO A 53 2.68 10.49 -14.43
N LYS A 54 1.42 10.32 -14.07
CA LYS A 54 0.29 11.10 -14.61
C LYS A 54 0.13 12.47 -13.95
N ALA A 55 0.66 12.61 -12.71
CA ALA A 55 0.66 13.84 -11.93
C ALA A 55 1.96 13.95 -11.11
N PRO A 56 2.34 15.15 -10.63
CA PRO A 56 3.44 15.29 -9.69
C PRO A 56 3.08 14.67 -8.33
N SER A 57 4.05 14.06 -7.64
CA SER A 57 3.88 13.55 -6.28
C SER A 57 3.34 14.62 -5.33
N TYR A 58 2.69 14.21 -4.24
CA TYR A 58 2.51 15.08 -3.10
C TYR A 58 3.86 15.53 -2.56
N THR A 59 3.87 16.64 -1.84
CA THR A 59 5.06 17.21 -1.20
C THR A 59 5.29 16.64 0.21
N ASN A 60 6.27 17.18 0.90
CA ASN A 60 6.71 16.77 2.23
C ASN A 60 7.23 15.31 2.21
N TRP A 61 6.59 14.41 2.94
CA TRP A 61 7.07 13.04 3.12
C TRP A 61 7.04 12.19 1.82
N GLU A 62 6.22 12.61 0.84
CA GLU A 62 6.12 11.93 -0.46
C GLU A 62 7.16 12.42 -1.50
N ASN A 63 8.07 13.33 -1.12
CA ASN A 63 9.17 13.77 -1.96
C ASN A 63 10.48 14.04 -1.20
N THR A 64 10.65 13.45 -0.02
CA THR A 64 11.83 13.61 0.85
C THR A 64 12.51 12.30 1.24
N GLY A 65 12.19 11.20 0.54
CA GLY A 65 12.78 9.87 0.77
C GLY A 65 11.82 8.82 1.34
N LEU A 66 10.62 9.21 1.78
CA LEU A 66 9.52 8.30 2.14
C LEU A 66 8.52 8.12 1.01
N ASP A 67 8.88 8.54 -0.18
CA ASP A 67 8.02 8.47 -1.36
C ASP A 67 7.32 7.12 -1.51
N GLY A 68 6.01 7.13 -1.64
CA GLY A 68 5.17 5.95 -1.80
C GLY A 68 4.57 5.36 -0.51
N HIS A 69 5.01 5.75 0.71
CA HIS A 69 4.44 5.18 1.93
C HIS A 69 2.95 5.55 2.12
N ILE A 70 2.54 6.77 1.76
CA ILE A 70 1.12 7.18 1.83
C ILE A 70 0.28 6.36 0.85
N GLY A 71 0.80 6.01 -0.32
CA GLY A 71 0.10 5.11 -1.26
C GLY A 71 -0.26 3.76 -0.63
N GLY A 72 0.64 3.16 0.14
CA GLY A 72 0.37 1.95 0.90
C GLY A 72 -0.72 2.14 1.98
N HIS A 73 -0.63 3.20 2.77
CA HIS A 73 -1.67 3.56 3.74
C HIS A 73 -3.03 3.81 3.07
N TYR A 74 -3.03 4.43 1.89
CA TYR A 74 -4.23 4.73 1.15
C TYR A 74 -4.96 3.47 0.67
N LEU A 75 -4.23 2.42 0.25
CA LEU A 75 -4.82 1.12 -0.05
C LEU A 75 -5.55 0.54 1.17
N SER A 76 -4.93 0.59 2.35
CA SER A 76 -5.57 0.14 3.61
C SER A 76 -6.83 0.95 3.93
N ALA A 77 -6.76 2.27 3.81
CA ALA A 77 -7.88 3.17 4.06
C ALA A 77 -9.05 2.89 3.13
N LEU A 78 -8.81 2.78 1.81
CA LEU A 78 -9.83 2.44 0.82
C LEU A 78 -10.45 1.08 1.10
N SER A 79 -9.64 0.08 1.44
CA SER A 79 -10.08 -1.29 1.68
C SER A 79 -11.01 -1.38 2.89
N MET A 80 -10.62 -0.79 4.01
CA MET A 80 -11.42 -0.77 5.22
C MET A 80 -12.66 0.13 5.09
N MET A 81 -12.56 1.27 4.42
CA MET A 81 -13.71 2.14 4.17
C MET A 81 -14.74 1.44 3.28
N TYR A 82 -14.30 0.73 2.24
CA TYR A 82 -15.20 -0.09 1.42
C TYR A 82 -15.87 -1.20 2.23
N ALA A 83 -15.13 -1.93 3.04
CA ALA A 83 -15.69 -2.98 3.90
C ALA A 83 -16.74 -2.42 4.89
N ALA A 84 -16.49 -1.25 5.47
CA ALA A 84 -17.39 -0.62 6.44
C ALA A 84 -18.66 -0.04 5.80
N THR A 85 -18.56 0.52 4.59
CA THR A 85 -19.63 1.31 3.97
C THR A 85 -20.30 0.64 2.77
N GLY A 86 -19.55 -0.17 2.01
CA GLY A 86 -19.96 -0.70 0.70
C GLY A 86 -19.95 0.35 -0.41
N ASP A 87 -19.30 1.51 -0.20
CA ASP A 87 -19.30 2.62 -1.16
C ASP A 87 -18.56 2.24 -2.45
N THR A 88 -19.28 2.35 -3.58
CA THR A 88 -18.75 1.96 -4.90
C THR A 88 -17.70 2.91 -5.44
N ALA A 89 -17.71 4.19 -5.07
CA ALA A 89 -16.68 5.14 -5.48
C ALA A 89 -15.34 4.79 -4.81
N VAL A 90 -15.37 4.39 -3.53
CA VAL A 90 -14.21 3.89 -2.80
C VAL A 90 -13.68 2.60 -3.46
N TYR A 91 -14.56 1.66 -3.79
CA TYR A 91 -14.17 0.42 -4.48
C TYR A 91 -13.52 0.67 -5.85
N ASN A 92 -14.12 1.56 -6.64
CA ASN A 92 -13.57 1.95 -7.94
C ASN A 92 -12.19 2.61 -7.79
N ARG A 93 -12.02 3.46 -6.78
CA ARG A 93 -10.75 4.10 -6.47
C ARG A 93 -9.69 3.08 -6.05
N LEU A 94 -10.05 2.10 -5.22
CA LEU A 94 -9.16 1.00 -4.83
C LEU A 94 -8.69 0.21 -6.06
N ASN A 95 -9.62 -0.19 -6.93
CA ASN A 95 -9.27 -0.93 -8.15
C ASN A 95 -8.38 -0.11 -9.09
N TYR A 96 -8.62 1.19 -9.22
CA TYR A 96 -7.74 2.07 -9.99
C TYR A 96 -6.31 2.05 -9.45
N MET A 97 -6.13 2.22 -8.13
CA MET A 97 -4.83 2.17 -7.48
C MET A 97 -4.12 0.83 -7.70
N LEU A 98 -4.85 -0.28 -7.50
CA LEU A 98 -4.30 -1.63 -7.67
C LEU A 98 -3.87 -1.90 -9.12
N ASN A 99 -4.65 -1.49 -10.10
CA ASN A 99 -4.30 -1.68 -11.51
C ASN A 99 -3.02 -0.91 -11.90
N GLU A 100 -2.88 0.34 -11.45
CA GLU A 100 -1.68 1.14 -11.73
C GLU A 100 -0.44 0.61 -11.01
N LEU A 101 -0.58 0.17 -9.74
CA LEU A 101 0.50 -0.48 -9.00
C LEU A 101 0.90 -1.82 -9.62
N ASN A 102 -0.07 -2.62 -10.09
CA ASN A 102 0.23 -3.85 -10.82
C ASN A 102 0.98 -3.55 -12.12
N ARG A 103 0.58 -2.51 -12.86
CA ARG A 103 1.32 -2.08 -14.05
C ARG A 103 2.77 -1.72 -13.72
N ALA A 104 3.01 -1.01 -12.62
CA ALA A 104 4.36 -0.71 -12.15
C ALA A 104 5.13 -2.00 -11.79
N GLN A 105 4.52 -2.91 -11.03
CA GLN A 105 5.12 -4.20 -10.66
C GLN A 105 5.51 -5.04 -11.87
N GLN A 106 4.61 -5.15 -12.85
CA GLN A 106 4.86 -5.90 -14.09
C GLN A 106 5.98 -5.26 -14.93
N THR A 107 6.06 -3.92 -14.94
CA THR A 107 7.13 -3.20 -15.65
C THR A 107 8.49 -3.45 -15.02
N VAL A 108 8.58 -3.49 -13.69
CA VAL A 108 9.82 -3.87 -12.97
C VAL A 108 10.18 -5.33 -13.21
N GLY A 109 9.20 -6.22 -13.30
CA GLY A 109 9.37 -7.63 -13.68
C GLY A 109 9.98 -8.54 -12.62
N THR A 110 10.30 -8.02 -11.42
CA THR A 110 10.89 -8.81 -10.33
C THR A 110 9.91 -9.15 -9.22
N GLY A 111 8.71 -8.61 -9.26
CA GLY A 111 7.74 -8.68 -8.16
C GLY A 111 7.81 -7.49 -7.20
N PHE A 112 8.85 -6.67 -7.26
CA PHE A 112 9.01 -5.49 -6.41
C PHE A 112 7.98 -4.40 -6.71
N ILE A 113 7.50 -3.76 -5.67
CA ILE A 113 6.70 -2.54 -5.71
C ILE A 113 7.24 -1.56 -4.67
N GLY A 114 7.64 -0.36 -5.09
CA GLY A 114 8.09 0.68 -4.16
C GLY A 114 8.17 2.04 -4.83
N GLY A 115 8.16 3.08 -4.02
CA GLY A 115 8.23 4.47 -4.50
C GLY A 115 9.47 5.22 -4.01
N THR A 116 10.25 4.65 -3.10
CA THR A 116 11.48 5.28 -2.58
C THR A 116 12.48 5.49 -3.72
N PRO A 117 12.96 6.72 -3.96
CA PRO A 117 13.86 7.02 -5.07
C PRO A 117 15.14 6.17 -5.06
N GLY A 118 15.40 5.46 -6.16
CA GLY A 118 16.57 4.60 -6.34
C GLY A 118 16.49 3.29 -5.54
N SER A 119 15.31 2.87 -5.11
CA SER A 119 15.13 1.63 -4.36
C SER A 119 15.43 0.39 -5.20
N LEU A 120 15.24 0.40 -6.51
CA LEU A 120 15.63 -0.72 -7.37
C LEU A 120 17.14 -1.02 -7.28
N GLN A 121 17.99 0.02 -7.24
CA GLN A 121 19.43 -0.18 -7.08
C GLN A 121 19.78 -0.58 -5.65
N LEU A 122 19.12 0.01 -4.65
CA LEU A 122 19.26 -0.39 -3.25
C LEU A 122 19.10 -1.91 -3.08
N TRP A 123 18.02 -2.47 -3.58
CA TRP A 123 17.72 -3.89 -3.39
C TRP A 123 18.65 -4.82 -4.18
N LYS A 124 19.15 -4.38 -5.34
CA LYS A 124 20.21 -5.09 -6.06
C LYS A 124 21.51 -5.14 -5.24
N ASP A 125 21.88 -4.04 -4.59
CA ASP A 125 23.05 -3.97 -3.74
C ASP A 125 22.91 -4.85 -2.49
N ILE A 126 21.71 -4.87 -1.86
CA ILE A 126 21.41 -5.76 -0.73
C ILE A 126 21.55 -7.21 -1.14
N LYS A 127 20.94 -7.63 -2.25
CA LYS A 127 21.07 -9.00 -2.81
C LYS A 127 22.53 -9.38 -3.09
N ALA A 128 23.35 -8.41 -3.47
CA ALA A 128 24.78 -8.62 -3.70
C ALA A 128 25.63 -8.61 -2.42
N GLY A 129 25.02 -8.55 -1.23
CA GLY A 129 25.70 -8.50 0.06
C GLY A 129 26.33 -7.15 0.40
N LYS A 130 26.05 -6.10 -0.38
CA LYS A 130 26.55 -4.76 -0.13
C LYS A 130 25.59 -4.04 0.82
N ILE A 131 25.74 -4.29 2.11
CA ILE A 131 24.84 -3.79 3.14
C ILE A 131 25.57 -2.78 4.02
N ARG A 132 25.02 -1.58 4.14
CA ARG A 132 25.45 -0.56 5.10
C ARG A 132 24.22 0.00 5.80
N ALA A 133 24.09 -0.24 7.10
CA ALA A 133 22.98 0.25 7.92
C ALA A 133 23.45 1.35 8.87
N GLY A 134 22.66 2.39 9.01
CA GLY A 134 22.73 3.43 10.03
C GLY A 134 21.49 3.41 10.91
N GLY A 135 21.28 4.42 11.77
CA GLY A 135 20.16 4.45 12.72
C GLY A 135 18.77 4.30 12.06
N PHE A 136 18.49 5.09 11.03
CA PHE A 136 17.27 5.04 10.23
C PHE A 136 17.57 4.95 8.74
N ASP A 137 18.72 4.39 8.39
CA ASP A 137 19.27 4.40 7.04
C ASP A 137 19.67 2.98 6.63
N LEU A 138 19.40 2.64 5.36
CA LEU A 138 19.90 1.43 4.71
C LEU A 138 20.46 1.84 3.35
N ASN A 139 21.78 1.73 3.17
CA ASN A 139 22.52 2.15 1.98
C ASN A 139 22.22 3.59 1.53
N GLY A 140 22.06 4.51 2.49
CA GLY A 140 21.74 5.91 2.23
C GLY A 140 20.27 6.19 1.90
N LYS A 141 19.39 5.22 2.06
CA LYS A 141 17.93 5.40 1.91
C LYS A 141 17.24 5.43 3.26
N TRP A 142 16.38 6.41 3.46
CA TRP A 142 15.67 6.58 4.72
C TRP A 142 14.56 5.54 4.87
N VAL A 143 14.65 4.73 5.91
CA VAL A 143 13.68 3.69 6.34
C VAL A 143 12.98 2.90 5.21
N PRO A 144 13.71 2.35 4.22
CA PRO A 144 13.08 1.70 3.06
C PRO A 144 12.22 0.49 3.43
N LEU A 145 12.53 -0.22 4.51
CA LEU A 145 11.72 -1.34 5.00
C LEU A 145 10.37 -0.85 5.56
N TYR A 146 10.32 0.32 6.18
CA TYR A 146 9.06 0.94 6.59
C TYR A 146 8.17 1.22 5.39
N ASN A 147 8.73 1.76 4.31
CA ASN A 147 8.00 2.03 3.09
C ASN A 147 7.41 0.76 2.47
N ILE A 148 8.23 -0.29 2.33
CA ILE A 148 7.78 -1.63 1.89
C ILE A 148 6.65 -2.16 2.77
N HIS A 149 6.79 -2.07 4.09
CA HIS A 149 5.77 -2.53 5.02
C HIS A 149 4.39 -1.91 4.74
N LYS A 150 4.34 -0.61 4.39
CA LYS A 150 3.06 0.06 4.09
C LYS A 150 2.42 -0.47 2.81
N THR A 151 3.21 -0.74 1.79
CA THR A 151 2.73 -1.36 0.55
C THR A 151 2.23 -2.79 0.79
N TYR A 152 2.98 -3.58 1.57
CA TYR A 152 2.56 -4.93 1.99
C TYR A 152 1.21 -4.91 2.72
N THR A 153 1.10 -4.04 3.72
CA THR A 153 -0.14 -3.89 4.51
C THR A 153 -1.30 -3.49 3.60
N GLY A 154 -1.11 -2.52 2.72
CA GLY A 154 -2.14 -2.07 1.79
C GLY A 154 -2.64 -3.17 0.84
N LEU A 155 -1.75 -3.96 0.28
CA LEU A 155 -2.10 -5.10 -0.58
C LEU A 155 -2.83 -6.20 0.21
N ARG A 156 -2.33 -6.52 1.42
CA ARG A 156 -2.98 -7.48 2.31
C ARG A 156 -4.41 -7.04 2.66
N ASP A 157 -4.59 -5.79 3.01
CA ASP A 157 -5.89 -5.24 3.41
C ASP A 157 -6.85 -5.20 2.22
N ALA A 158 -6.38 -4.89 1.02
CA ALA A 158 -7.18 -4.98 -0.21
C ALA A 158 -7.68 -6.40 -0.49
N TYR A 159 -6.85 -7.41 -0.23
CA TYR A 159 -7.27 -8.81 -0.33
C TYR A 159 -8.28 -9.17 0.77
N ILE A 160 -7.98 -8.87 2.04
CA ILE A 160 -8.79 -9.34 3.18
C ILE A 160 -10.13 -8.59 3.28
N TYR A 161 -10.12 -7.27 3.12
CA TYR A 161 -11.30 -6.42 3.37
C TYR A 161 -12.11 -6.13 2.11
N ALA A 162 -11.46 -6.10 0.94
CA ALA A 162 -12.15 -5.82 -0.32
C ALA A 162 -12.23 -7.04 -1.27
N GLY A 163 -11.66 -8.19 -0.90
CA GLY A 163 -11.73 -9.43 -1.68
C GLY A 163 -10.94 -9.38 -3.00
N SER A 164 -9.91 -8.53 -3.10
CA SER A 164 -9.17 -8.33 -4.34
C SER A 164 -8.16 -9.46 -4.61
N ASP A 165 -8.48 -10.35 -5.55
CA ASP A 165 -7.54 -11.38 -6.02
C ASP A 165 -6.30 -10.79 -6.69
N LEU A 166 -6.44 -9.63 -7.35
CA LEU A 166 -5.30 -8.92 -7.93
C LEU A 166 -4.30 -8.52 -6.84
N ALA A 167 -4.78 -7.93 -5.74
CA ALA A 167 -3.93 -7.56 -4.62
C ALA A 167 -3.23 -8.78 -3.99
N ARG A 168 -3.92 -9.92 -3.90
CA ARG A 168 -3.34 -11.17 -3.43
C ARG A 168 -2.21 -11.65 -4.34
N GLN A 169 -2.41 -11.64 -5.66
CA GLN A 169 -1.37 -12.04 -6.63
C GLN A 169 -0.15 -11.12 -6.54
N MET A 170 -0.38 -9.81 -6.47
CA MET A 170 0.67 -8.81 -6.30
C MET A 170 1.46 -9.01 -5.00
N LEU A 171 0.76 -9.31 -3.90
CA LEU A 171 1.36 -9.56 -2.59
C LEU A 171 2.25 -10.82 -2.61
N ILE A 172 1.81 -11.89 -3.27
CA ILE A 172 2.60 -13.12 -3.43
C ILE A 172 3.87 -12.81 -4.22
N ALA A 173 3.76 -12.17 -5.39
CA ALA A 173 4.92 -11.81 -6.21
C ALA A 173 5.90 -10.90 -5.46
N PHE A 174 5.37 -9.98 -4.64
CA PHE A 174 6.20 -9.11 -3.81
C PHE A 174 6.89 -9.87 -2.68
N THR A 175 6.23 -10.90 -2.12
CA THR A 175 6.83 -11.78 -1.10
C THR A 175 7.93 -12.66 -1.69
N ASP A 176 7.69 -13.25 -2.86
CA ASP A 176 8.70 -14.03 -3.57
C ASP A 176 9.94 -13.19 -3.90
N TRP A 177 9.73 -11.93 -4.32
CA TRP A 177 10.83 -10.99 -4.49
C TRP A 177 11.59 -10.74 -3.16
N MET A 178 10.89 -10.54 -2.04
CA MET A 178 11.53 -10.31 -0.75
C MET A 178 12.38 -11.50 -0.33
N ILE A 179 11.89 -12.72 -0.54
CA ILE A 179 12.63 -13.97 -0.27
C ILE A 179 13.88 -14.07 -1.16
N ASP A 180 13.79 -13.65 -2.42
CA ASP A 180 14.90 -13.72 -3.38
C ASP A 180 16.05 -12.74 -3.04
N ILE A 181 15.74 -11.63 -2.34
CA ILE A 181 16.75 -10.62 -2.00
C ILE A 181 17.35 -10.80 -0.60
N THR A 182 16.78 -11.65 0.26
CA THR A 182 17.25 -11.93 1.63
C THR A 182 17.88 -13.31 1.76
#